data_4764bdde6512923310456bb7a1f637db
#
_entry.id   4764bdde6512923310456bb7a1f637db
#
_cell.length_a   1.000
_cell.length_b   1.000
_cell.length_c   1.000
_cell.angle_alpha   90.00
_cell.angle_beta   90.00
_cell.angle_gamma   90.00
#
_symmetry.space_group_name_H-M   'P 1'
#
loop_
_entity.id
_entity.type
_entity.pdbx_description
1 polymer ?
#
loop_
_entity_poly.entity_id
_entity_poly.type
_entity_poly.pdbx_seq_one_letter_code
_entity_poly.pdbx_strand_id
1 'polypeptide(L)'
;LEDPCVLSFADHRWLLTHGDALCLSDTEYMQFRALVRSADWQRDFLQKPLIERIALARTMREQSEARKRSDAVYADVDSPAAQALLRSVQSTHMIHGHTHRPARHRLAAGSERLVLSDWDLCAHSARAEVLRLRRTNQGPGQTFTLERIPPGMAGGTSRPKPKPEG
;
A
#
# COMPACT_ATOMS: atom_id res chain seq x y z
N LEU A 1 -4.83 11.49 4.30
CA LEU A 1 -3.51 11.27 4.91
C LEU A 1 -2.44 11.65 3.89
N GLU A 2 -1.36 12.22 4.37
CA GLU A 2 -0.17 12.44 3.56
C GLU A 2 0.52 11.10 3.25
N ASP A 3 1.30 11.04 2.17
CA ASP A 3 2.12 9.89 1.80
C ASP A 3 3.59 10.32 1.71
N PRO A 4 4.47 9.84 2.57
CA PRO A 4 4.26 8.85 3.64
C PRO A 4 3.63 9.44 4.91
N CYS A 5 3.05 8.58 5.76
CA CYS A 5 2.59 8.95 7.09
C CYS A 5 3.02 7.92 8.15
N VAL A 6 2.99 8.30 9.42
CA VAL A 6 3.37 7.43 10.54
C VAL A 6 2.15 7.15 11.41
N LEU A 7 1.86 5.87 11.57
CA LEU A 7 0.88 5.35 12.53
C LEU A 7 1.59 4.92 13.81
N SER A 8 1.21 5.45 14.96
CA SER A 8 1.62 4.94 16.27
C SER A 8 0.61 3.92 16.76
N PHE A 9 1.02 2.65 16.90
CA PHE A 9 0.14 1.57 17.33
C PHE A 9 0.92 0.50 18.08
N ALA A 10 0.38 0.04 19.23
CA ALA A 10 0.94 -1.01 20.08
C ALA A 10 2.43 -0.75 20.41
N ASP A 11 2.73 0.47 20.85
CA ASP A 11 4.05 0.95 21.25
C ASP A 11 5.11 0.94 20.12
N HIS A 12 4.67 0.77 18.87
CA HIS A 12 5.49 0.83 17.68
C HIS A 12 5.08 1.98 16.76
N ARG A 13 6.05 2.45 15.98
CA ARG A 13 5.85 3.38 14.87
C ARG A 13 5.81 2.57 13.57
N TRP A 14 4.77 2.78 12.78
CA TRP A 14 4.54 2.12 11.51
C TRP A 14 4.59 3.16 10.40
N LEU A 15 5.50 3.01 9.47
CA LEU A 15 5.55 3.84 8.29
C LEU A 15 4.55 3.30 7.26
N LEU A 16 3.56 4.11 6.91
CA LEU A 16 2.58 3.80 5.88
C LEU A 16 2.89 4.62 4.63
N THR A 17 3.01 3.97 3.50
CA THR A 17 3.24 4.64 2.21
C THR A 17 2.60 3.86 1.08
N HIS A 18 2.27 4.53 -0.03
CA HIS A 18 1.90 3.82 -1.25
C HIS A 18 3.06 2.95 -1.76
N GLY A 19 4.30 3.41 -1.63
CA GLY A 19 5.51 2.67 -1.99
C GLY A 19 6.05 2.98 -3.39
N ASP A 20 5.28 3.64 -4.23
CA ASP A 20 5.65 3.98 -5.60
C ASP A 20 6.91 4.85 -5.69
N ALA A 21 7.12 5.72 -4.72
CA ALA A 21 8.31 6.58 -4.64
C ALA A 21 9.62 5.81 -4.40
N LEU A 22 9.53 4.55 -4.02
CA LEU A 22 10.68 3.72 -3.67
C LEU A 22 11.07 2.72 -4.77
N CYS A 23 10.34 2.67 -5.89
CA CYS A 23 10.64 1.81 -7.04
C CYS A 23 11.65 2.49 -7.96
N LEU A 24 12.85 2.81 -7.47
CA LEU A 24 13.83 3.69 -8.09
C LEU A 24 14.37 3.17 -9.42
N SER A 25 14.39 1.86 -9.64
CA SER A 25 14.88 1.25 -10.89
C SER A 25 13.86 1.35 -12.03
N ASP A 26 12.58 1.67 -11.75
CA ASP A 26 11.58 1.97 -12.79
C ASP A 26 11.66 3.45 -13.20
N THR A 27 12.66 3.82 -13.97
CA THR A 27 12.94 5.20 -14.33
C THR A 27 11.82 5.87 -15.11
N GLU A 28 11.14 5.12 -15.99
CA GLU A 28 9.99 5.66 -16.76
C GLU A 28 8.81 5.96 -15.85
N TYR A 29 8.51 5.05 -14.94
CA TYR A 29 7.48 5.29 -13.95
C TYR A 29 7.82 6.47 -13.04
N MET A 30 9.07 6.60 -12.61
CA MET A 30 9.51 7.71 -11.76
C MET A 30 9.37 9.07 -12.47
N GLN A 31 9.68 9.14 -13.77
CA GLN A 31 9.45 10.35 -14.59
C GLN A 31 7.95 10.66 -14.71
N PHE A 32 7.13 9.68 -15.04
CA PHE A 32 5.67 9.82 -15.08
C PHE A 32 5.12 10.30 -13.74
N ARG A 33 5.56 9.67 -12.65
CA ARG A 33 5.17 10.05 -11.29
C ARG A 33 5.52 11.50 -10.96
N ALA A 34 6.74 11.92 -11.28
CA ALA A 34 7.18 13.29 -11.05
C ALA A 34 6.31 14.30 -11.82
N LEU A 35 5.96 13.98 -13.07
CA LEU A 35 5.08 14.81 -13.88
C LEU A 35 3.68 14.94 -13.27
N VAL A 36 2.98 13.82 -13.04
CA VAL A 36 1.56 13.86 -12.63
C VAL A 36 1.35 14.33 -11.18
N ARG A 37 2.41 14.32 -10.37
CA ARG A 37 2.39 14.85 -9.01
C ARG A 37 2.87 16.30 -8.91
N SER A 38 3.30 16.90 -10.02
CA SER A 38 3.65 18.33 -10.01
C SER A 38 2.41 19.20 -9.85
N ALA A 39 2.54 20.29 -9.11
CA ALA A 39 1.44 21.23 -8.85
C ALA A 39 0.88 21.81 -10.15
N ASP A 40 1.77 22.10 -11.12
CA ASP A 40 1.38 22.67 -12.40
C ASP A 40 0.54 21.69 -13.22
N TRP A 41 1.00 20.44 -13.37
CA TRP A 41 0.23 19.41 -14.08
C TRP A 41 -1.14 19.16 -13.42
N GLN A 42 -1.20 19.08 -12.09
CA GLN A 42 -2.45 18.87 -11.37
C GLN A 42 -3.42 20.04 -11.54
N ARG A 43 -2.92 21.28 -11.48
CA ARG A 43 -3.73 22.47 -11.74
C ARG A 43 -4.31 22.43 -13.15
N ASP A 44 -3.47 22.19 -14.15
CA ASP A 44 -3.86 22.21 -15.55
C ASP A 44 -4.81 21.03 -15.89
N PHE A 45 -4.58 19.87 -15.30
CA PHE A 45 -5.49 18.72 -15.41
C PHE A 45 -6.86 19.02 -14.80
N LEU A 46 -6.91 19.63 -13.62
CA LEU A 46 -8.18 19.93 -12.92
C LEU A 46 -8.97 21.05 -13.59
N GLN A 47 -8.35 21.92 -14.37
CA GLN A 47 -9.02 22.94 -15.18
C GLN A 47 -9.74 22.36 -16.40
N LYS A 48 -9.39 21.15 -16.85
CA LYS A 48 -10.04 20.52 -18.00
C LYS A 48 -11.47 20.10 -17.71
N PRO A 49 -12.36 20.13 -18.71
CA PRO A 49 -13.70 19.55 -18.58
C PRO A 49 -13.65 18.09 -18.10
N LEU A 50 -14.66 17.68 -17.34
CA LEU A 50 -14.70 16.33 -16.75
C LEU A 50 -14.55 15.22 -17.81
N ILE A 51 -15.16 15.40 -18.99
CA ILE A 51 -15.08 14.41 -20.07
C ILE A 51 -13.65 14.21 -20.57
N GLU A 52 -12.87 15.28 -20.67
CA GLU A 52 -11.47 15.20 -21.07
C GLU A 52 -10.61 14.53 -19.97
N ARG A 53 -10.87 14.85 -18.69
CA ARG A 53 -10.18 14.19 -17.58
C ARG A 53 -10.44 12.69 -17.55
N ILE A 54 -11.68 12.28 -17.80
CA ILE A 54 -12.05 10.86 -17.90
C ILE A 54 -11.32 10.19 -19.06
N ALA A 55 -11.27 10.82 -20.23
CA ALA A 55 -10.56 10.28 -21.39
C ALA A 55 -9.06 10.10 -21.11
N LEU A 56 -8.41 11.13 -20.57
CA LEU A 56 -6.98 11.08 -20.18
C LEU A 56 -6.71 9.98 -19.14
N ALA A 57 -7.56 9.87 -18.11
CA ALA A 57 -7.40 8.85 -17.08
C ALA A 57 -7.55 7.42 -17.64
N ARG A 58 -8.45 7.21 -18.61
CA ARG A 58 -8.60 5.94 -19.33
C ARG A 58 -7.35 5.60 -20.12
N THR A 59 -6.83 6.54 -20.91
CA THR A 59 -5.60 6.34 -21.69
C THR A 59 -4.41 5.98 -20.79
N MET A 60 -4.24 6.70 -19.68
CA MET A 60 -3.18 6.39 -18.71
C MET A 60 -3.33 4.99 -18.09
N ARG A 61 -4.57 4.58 -17.80
CA ARG A 61 -4.85 3.24 -17.28
C ARG A 61 -4.55 2.16 -18.32
N GLU A 62 -4.96 2.36 -19.57
CA GLU A 62 -4.70 1.43 -20.68
C GLU A 62 -3.21 1.25 -20.91
N GLN A 63 -2.43 2.33 -20.89
CA GLN A 63 -0.97 2.28 -20.98
C GLN A 63 -0.36 1.51 -19.80
N SER A 64 -0.83 1.74 -18.57
CA SER A 64 -0.39 1.01 -17.39
C SER A 64 -0.72 -0.50 -17.50
N GLU A 65 -1.91 -0.85 -17.96
CA GLU A 65 -2.32 -2.25 -18.16
C GLU A 65 -1.53 -2.93 -19.30
N ALA A 66 -1.28 -2.23 -20.40
CA ALA A 66 -0.44 -2.73 -21.49
C ALA A 66 0.98 -3.03 -20.99
N ARG A 67 1.54 -2.15 -20.15
CA ARG A 67 2.85 -2.33 -19.54
C ARG A 67 2.88 -3.52 -18.56
N LYS A 68 1.80 -3.75 -17.81
CA LYS A 68 1.67 -4.94 -16.93
C LYS A 68 1.65 -6.27 -17.71
N ARG A 69 1.19 -6.26 -18.95
CA ARG A 69 1.13 -7.45 -19.82
C ARG A 69 2.45 -7.70 -20.58
N SER A 70 3.30 -6.69 -20.69
CA SER A 70 4.64 -6.89 -21.23
C SER A 70 5.50 -7.58 -20.16
N ASP A 71 6.47 -8.41 -20.58
CA ASP A 71 7.43 -9.07 -19.69
C ASP A 71 8.39 -8.10 -18.97
N ALA A 72 8.01 -6.82 -18.88
CA ALA A 72 8.74 -5.84 -18.13
C ALA A 72 8.81 -6.24 -16.65
N VAL A 73 10.01 -6.50 -16.18
CA VAL A 73 10.27 -6.78 -14.77
C VAL A 73 9.89 -5.54 -13.98
N TYR A 74 8.74 -5.60 -13.31
CA TYR A 74 8.34 -4.53 -12.39
C TYR A 74 9.40 -4.38 -11.31
N ALA A 75 9.93 -3.18 -11.20
CA ALA A 75 10.83 -2.82 -10.12
C ALA A 75 10.15 -3.05 -8.76
N ASP A 76 10.82 -3.75 -7.88
CA ASP A 76 10.42 -3.81 -6.47
C ASP A 76 10.91 -2.53 -5.76
N VAL A 77 10.44 -2.35 -4.55
CA VAL A 77 10.91 -1.28 -3.66
C VAL A 77 12.41 -1.42 -3.42
N ASP A 78 13.15 -0.35 -3.65
CA ASP A 78 14.58 -0.28 -3.36
C ASP A 78 14.82 -0.41 -1.85
N SER A 79 15.55 -1.45 -1.45
CA SER A 79 15.74 -1.77 -0.04
C SER A 79 16.57 -0.71 0.72
N PRO A 80 17.66 -0.16 0.17
CA PRO A 80 18.38 0.96 0.76
C PRO A 80 17.50 2.21 0.95
N ALA A 81 16.68 2.58 -0.04
CA ALA A 81 15.77 3.72 0.05
C ALA A 81 14.68 3.50 1.10
N ALA A 82 14.09 2.30 1.15
CA ALA A 82 13.13 1.93 2.19
C ALA A 82 13.72 2.03 3.60
N GLN A 83 14.95 1.56 3.77
CA GLN A 83 15.65 1.70 5.05
C GLN A 83 15.96 3.15 5.41
N ALA A 84 16.37 3.96 4.44
CA ALA A 84 16.62 5.38 4.69
C ALA A 84 15.33 6.09 5.15
N LEU A 85 14.22 5.79 4.49
CA LEU A 85 12.90 6.34 4.84
C LEU A 85 12.45 5.88 6.24
N LEU A 86 12.62 4.60 6.57
CA LEU A 86 12.32 4.07 7.91
C LEU A 86 13.13 4.79 9.00
N ARG A 87 14.43 4.99 8.77
CA ARG A 87 15.30 5.71 9.72
C ARG A 87 14.87 7.16 9.90
N SER A 88 14.49 7.85 8.83
CA SER A 88 14.09 9.27 8.90
C SER A 88 12.88 9.51 9.79
N VAL A 89 12.02 8.51 9.94
CA VAL A 89 10.81 8.57 10.78
C VAL A 89 10.93 7.74 12.06
N GLN A 90 12.11 7.23 12.38
CA GLN A 90 12.35 6.40 13.56
C GLN A 90 11.39 5.21 13.66
N SER A 91 11.16 4.53 12.53
CA SER A 91 10.33 3.33 12.45
C SER A 91 11.16 2.12 12.04
N THR A 92 10.75 0.93 12.48
CA THR A 92 11.31 -0.36 12.04
C THR A 92 10.34 -1.15 11.17
N HIS A 93 9.11 -0.68 11.02
CA HIS A 93 8.05 -1.36 10.28
C HIS A 93 7.49 -0.46 9.18
N MET A 94 7.45 -0.97 7.95
CA MET A 94 6.83 -0.31 6.81
C MET A 94 5.67 -1.15 6.29
N ILE A 95 4.55 -0.51 5.99
CA ILE A 95 3.43 -1.11 5.26
C ILE A 95 3.25 -0.32 3.97
N HIS A 96 3.25 -1.02 2.84
CA HIS A 96 3.10 -0.37 1.54
C HIS A 96 2.31 -1.23 0.55
N GLY A 97 1.86 -0.62 -0.53
CA GLY A 97 1.18 -1.24 -1.66
C GLY A 97 2.04 -1.25 -2.93
N HIS A 98 1.47 -0.79 -4.02
CA HIS A 98 2.03 -0.53 -5.34
C HIS A 98 2.53 -1.75 -6.11
N THR A 99 3.42 -2.55 -5.53
CA THR A 99 4.07 -3.68 -6.24
C THR A 99 3.14 -4.88 -6.44
N HIS A 100 1.99 -4.92 -5.77
CA HIS A 100 1.01 -6.01 -5.83
C HIS A 100 1.61 -7.41 -5.58
N ARG A 101 2.65 -7.48 -4.75
CA ARG A 101 3.35 -8.72 -4.39
C ARG A 101 3.28 -8.94 -2.88
N PRO A 102 2.13 -9.38 -2.35
CA PRO A 102 1.92 -9.54 -0.91
C PRO A 102 3.01 -10.41 -0.29
N ALA A 103 3.81 -9.81 0.57
CA ALA A 103 4.92 -10.50 1.22
C ALA A 103 5.36 -9.74 2.49
N ARG A 104 6.19 -10.39 3.29
CA ARG A 104 6.93 -9.80 4.39
C ARG A 104 8.41 -9.92 4.09
N HIS A 105 9.10 -8.81 4.00
CA HIS A 105 10.53 -8.74 3.70
C HIS A 105 11.28 -8.23 4.92
N ARG A 106 12.27 -8.98 5.35
CA ARG A 106 13.22 -8.50 6.35
C ARG A 106 14.22 -7.57 5.69
N LEU A 107 14.46 -6.45 6.32
CA LEU A 107 15.49 -5.48 5.96
C LEU A 107 16.62 -5.55 6.97
N ALA A 108 17.72 -4.84 6.72
CA ALA A 108 18.81 -4.79 7.68
C ALA A 108 18.40 -4.07 8.99
N ALA A 109 19.21 -4.21 10.04
CA ALA A 109 19.01 -3.61 11.36
C ALA A 109 17.65 -3.93 12.01
N GLY A 110 17.12 -5.15 11.78
CA GLY A 110 15.86 -5.59 12.39
C GLY A 110 14.60 -4.92 11.85
N SER A 111 14.73 -4.15 10.77
CA SER A 111 13.57 -3.52 10.10
C SER A 111 12.88 -4.50 9.15
N GLU A 112 11.63 -4.20 8.81
CA GLU A 112 10.86 -5.00 7.87
C GLU A 112 9.88 -4.16 7.04
N ARG A 113 9.51 -4.67 5.88
CA ARG A 113 8.42 -4.14 5.07
C ARG A 113 7.36 -5.19 4.77
N LEU A 114 6.12 -4.78 4.83
CA LEU A 114 4.94 -5.58 4.55
C LEU A 114 4.27 -5.02 3.31
N VAL A 115 4.15 -5.84 2.27
CA VAL A 115 3.48 -5.47 1.04
C VAL A 115 2.02 -5.87 1.12
N LEU A 116 1.10 -4.93 0.88
CA LEU A 116 -0.33 -5.20 0.84
C LEU A 116 -0.72 -5.94 -0.45
N SER A 117 -1.79 -6.73 -0.39
CA SER A 117 -2.43 -7.30 -1.56
C SER A 117 -3.11 -6.21 -2.40
N ASP A 118 -3.13 -6.39 -3.70
CA ASP A 118 -4.13 -5.74 -4.56
C ASP A 118 -5.52 -6.36 -4.33
N TRP A 119 -6.55 -5.64 -4.75
CA TRP A 119 -7.92 -6.12 -4.73
C TRP A 119 -8.38 -6.29 -6.17
N ASP A 120 -8.30 -7.51 -6.68
CA ASP A 120 -8.74 -7.92 -8.00
C ASP A 120 -9.66 -9.14 -7.88
N LEU A 121 -10.94 -8.87 -7.78
CA LEU A 121 -11.98 -9.89 -7.65
C LEU A 121 -12.36 -10.52 -9.00
N CYS A 122 -11.90 -9.94 -10.12
CA CYS A 122 -12.15 -10.41 -11.48
C CYS A 122 -11.01 -11.30 -12.01
N ALA A 123 -9.89 -11.40 -11.28
CA ALA A 123 -8.81 -12.30 -11.66
C ALA A 123 -9.27 -13.76 -11.62
N HIS A 124 -8.61 -14.64 -12.40
CA HIS A 124 -8.87 -16.09 -12.40
C HIS A 124 -8.81 -16.68 -10.96
N SER A 125 -7.88 -16.20 -10.15
CA SER A 125 -7.87 -16.39 -8.70
C SER A 125 -8.12 -15.03 -8.05
N ALA A 126 -9.32 -14.82 -7.53
CA ALA A 126 -9.70 -13.57 -6.87
C ALA A 126 -8.71 -13.26 -5.74
N ARG A 127 -8.18 -12.03 -5.73
CA ARG A 127 -7.23 -11.56 -4.72
C ARG A 127 -7.85 -10.43 -3.94
N ALA A 128 -7.90 -10.59 -2.64
CA ALA A 128 -8.21 -9.52 -1.71
C ALA A 128 -7.79 -9.95 -0.30
N GLU A 129 -6.98 -9.13 0.36
CA GLU A 129 -6.56 -9.37 1.74
C GLU A 129 -6.60 -8.08 2.54
N VAL A 130 -6.92 -8.21 3.80
CA VAL A 130 -6.78 -7.17 4.82
C VAL A 130 -5.60 -7.53 5.71
N LEU A 131 -4.66 -6.60 5.91
CA LEU A 131 -3.64 -6.73 6.94
C LEU A 131 -4.21 -6.22 8.25
N ARG A 132 -4.41 -7.14 9.21
CA ARG A 132 -4.90 -6.82 10.56
C ARG A 132 -3.73 -6.68 11.51
N LEU A 133 -3.65 -5.52 12.17
CA LEU A 133 -2.81 -5.33 13.34
C LEU A 133 -3.67 -5.43 14.58
N ARG A 134 -3.29 -6.27 15.52
CA ARG A 134 -3.99 -6.44 16.79
C ARG A 134 -3.02 -6.27 17.93
N ARG A 135 -3.36 -5.42 18.91
CA ARG A 135 -2.59 -5.32 20.14
C ARG A 135 -2.73 -6.62 20.94
N THR A 136 -1.63 -7.09 21.51
CA THR A 136 -1.62 -8.26 22.40
C THR A 136 -1.09 -7.85 23.78
N ASN A 137 -1.60 -8.52 24.82
CA ASN A 137 -1.13 -8.33 26.19
C ASN A 137 -0.21 -9.50 26.63
N GLN A 138 0.38 -10.21 25.66
CA GLN A 138 1.20 -11.40 25.92
C GLN A 138 2.64 -11.04 26.19
N GLY A 139 2.95 -10.67 27.44
CA GLY A 139 4.31 -10.58 27.95
C GLY A 139 5.16 -9.40 27.40
N PRO A 140 6.34 -9.18 27.99
CA PRO A 140 7.26 -8.17 27.53
C PRO A 140 7.87 -8.54 26.16
N GLY A 141 7.77 -7.66 25.19
CA GLY A 141 8.46 -7.72 23.90
C GLY A 141 7.59 -7.95 22.66
N GLN A 142 6.42 -8.57 22.76
CA GLN A 142 5.49 -8.68 21.62
C GLN A 142 4.17 -7.99 21.95
N THR A 143 4.01 -6.77 21.48
CA THR A 143 2.85 -5.93 21.77
C THR A 143 1.77 -6.00 20.69
N PHE A 144 2.02 -6.72 19.60
CA PHE A 144 1.07 -6.86 18.49
C PHE A 144 1.17 -8.20 17.76
N THR A 145 0.11 -8.58 17.07
CA THR A 145 0.09 -9.62 16.02
C THR A 145 -0.23 -9.02 14.67
N LEU A 146 0.29 -9.66 13.62
CA LEU A 146 0.03 -9.36 12.22
C LEU A 146 -0.64 -10.55 11.56
N GLU A 147 -1.79 -10.33 10.95
CA GLU A 147 -2.55 -11.36 10.25
C GLU A 147 -2.98 -10.85 8.87
N ARG A 148 -2.85 -11.71 7.84
CA ARG A 148 -3.49 -11.51 6.55
C ARG A 148 -4.77 -12.30 6.52
N ILE A 149 -5.88 -11.64 6.28
CA ILE A 149 -7.20 -12.25 6.35
C ILE A 149 -8.05 -11.86 5.14
N PRO A 150 -8.92 -12.77 4.64
CA PRO A 150 -9.90 -12.41 3.63
C PRO A 150 -10.85 -11.31 4.14
N PRO A 151 -11.35 -10.42 3.27
CA PRO A 151 -12.20 -9.30 3.67
C PRO A 151 -13.44 -9.71 4.47
N GLY A 152 -14.06 -10.82 4.12
CA GLY A 152 -15.23 -11.36 4.85
C GLY A 152 -14.97 -11.73 6.31
N MET A 153 -13.70 -12.02 6.65
CA MET A 153 -13.29 -12.32 8.03
C MET A 153 -12.79 -11.06 8.76
N ALA A 154 -12.56 -9.96 8.06
CA ALA A 154 -12.08 -8.71 8.65
C ALA A 154 -13.16 -8.00 9.48
N GLY A 155 -14.42 -8.17 9.14
CA GLY A 155 -15.59 -7.57 9.80
C GLY A 155 -16.08 -8.26 11.06
N GLY A 156 -15.35 -9.22 11.61
CA GLY A 156 -15.76 -10.00 12.78
C GLY A 156 -15.73 -9.23 14.10
N THR A 157 -16.56 -8.21 14.24
CA THR A 157 -17.22 -7.92 15.50
C THR A 157 -18.56 -8.68 15.45
N SER A 158 -18.69 -9.72 16.26
CA SER A 158 -19.98 -10.37 16.50
C SER A 158 -21.03 -9.28 16.74
N ARG A 159 -21.94 -9.06 15.78
CA ARG A 159 -23.19 -8.37 16.07
C ARG A 159 -23.82 -9.14 17.24
N PRO A 160 -24.16 -8.51 18.35
CA PRO A 160 -24.95 -9.18 19.38
C PRO A 160 -26.23 -9.68 18.71
N LYS A 161 -26.54 -10.98 18.86
CA LYS A 161 -27.81 -11.54 18.40
C LYS A 161 -28.90 -10.71 19.01
N PRO A 162 -29.94 -10.29 18.26
CA PRO A 162 -31.10 -9.64 18.82
C PRO A 162 -31.67 -10.62 19.87
N LYS A 163 -31.96 -10.11 21.07
CA LYS A 163 -32.68 -10.87 22.09
C LYS A 163 -34.03 -11.29 21.50
N PRO A 164 -34.47 -12.54 21.68
CA PRO A 164 -35.85 -12.91 21.33
C PRO A 164 -36.78 -12.05 22.17
N GLU A 165 -37.66 -11.34 21.50
CA GLU A 165 -38.77 -10.66 22.14
C GLU A 165 -39.66 -11.77 22.73
N GLY A 166 -39.83 -11.76 24.07
CA GLY A 166 -40.76 -12.57 24.79
C GLY A 166 -42.14 -11.91 24.88
#